data_66d72078edd0a614a16bcc49ae9842c2
#
_entry.id   66d72078edd0a614a16bcc49ae9842c2
#
_cell.length_a   1.000
_cell.length_b   1.000
_cell.length_c   1.000
_cell.angle_alpha   90.00
_cell.angle_beta   90.00
_cell.angle_gamma   90.00
#
_symmetry.space_group_name_H-M   'P 1'
#
loop_
_entity.id
_entity.type
_entity.pdbx_description
1 polymer ?
#
loop_
_entity_poly.entity_id
_entity_poly.type
_entity_poly.pdbx_seq_one_letter_code
_entity_poly.pdbx_strand_id
1 'polypeptide(L)' 'MTNRVRRTTTEPRIRAALTELLAERELGAISVSDITRRAGINRGTFYAHYVDKHDLVQQLIDGVLDD' A
#
# COMPACT_ATOMS: atom_id res chain seq x y z
N MET A 1 -13.62 -19.37 0.71
CA MET A 1 -12.58 -19.03 1.60
C MET A 1 -11.35 -18.56 0.90
N THR A 2 -10.80 -19.37 0.06
CA THR A 2 -9.57 -19.03 -0.62
C THR A 2 -9.68 -17.83 -1.53
N ASN A 3 -10.81 -17.64 -2.16
CA ASN A 3 -10.97 -16.52 -3.07
C ASN A 3 -10.87 -15.20 -2.34
N ARG A 4 -11.38 -15.16 -1.15
CA ARG A 4 -11.34 -13.98 -0.36
C ARG A 4 -9.94 -13.63 0.01
N VAL A 5 -9.14 -14.63 0.35
CA VAL A 5 -7.75 -14.40 0.69
C VAL A 5 -7.00 -13.82 -0.49
N ARG A 6 -7.23 -14.36 -1.68
CA ARG A 6 -6.55 -13.88 -2.85
C ARG A 6 -6.88 -12.41 -3.13
N ARG A 7 -8.15 -12.03 -2.95
CA ARG A 7 -8.57 -10.69 -3.23
C ARG A 7 -7.93 -9.68 -2.30
N THR A 8 -7.74 -10.04 -1.04
CA THR A 8 -7.21 -9.13 -0.06
C THR A 8 -5.69 -9.11 -0.02
N THR A 9 -5.04 -9.98 -0.80
CA THR A 9 -3.59 -10.06 -0.78
C THR A 9 -2.92 -8.80 -1.28
N THR A 10 -3.50 -8.16 -2.29
CA THR A 10 -2.88 -6.99 -2.91
C THR A 10 -2.82 -5.82 -1.94
N GLU A 11 -3.91 -5.53 -1.27
CA GLU A 11 -3.92 -4.38 -0.36
C GLU A 11 -3.00 -4.56 0.84
N PRO A 12 -3.00 -5.72 1.50
CA PRO A 12 -2.03 -5.92 2.58
C PRO A 12 -0.58 -5.83 2.11
N ARG A 13 -0.30 -6.27 0.89
CA ARG A 13 1.05 -6.19 0.37
C ARG A 13 1.46 -4.74 0.14
N ILE A 14 0.55 -3.93 -0.38
CA ILE A 14 0.83 -2.53 -0.59
C ILE A 14 1.09 -1.83 0.74
N ARG A 15 0.24 -2.11 1.73
CA ARG A 15 0.40 -1.49 3.05
C ARG A 15 1.70 -1.93 3.71
N ALA A 16 2.04 -3.20 3.59
CA ALA A 16 3.29 -3.70 4.16
C ALA A 16 4.48 -3.04 3.47
N ALA A 17 4.41 -2.88 2.15
CA ALA A 17 5.49 -2.25 1.41
C ALA A 17 5.71 -0.82 1.88
N LEU A 18 4.63 -0.06 2.06
CA LEU A 18 4.76 1.30 2.53
C LEU A 18 5.33 1.34 3.95
N THR A 19 4.85 0.47 4.81
CA THR A 19 5.33 0.41 6.19
C THR A 19 6.83 0.13 6.22
N GLU A 20 7.28 -0.80 5.40
CA GLU A 20 8.71 -1.12 5.33
C GLU A 20 9.52 0.05 4.82
N LEU A 21 9.01 0.74 3.80
CA LEU A 21 9.72 1.88 3.24
C LEU A 21 9.77 3.03 4.24
N LEU A 22 8.73 3.22 5.02
CA LEU A 22 8.71 4.28 6.02
C LEU A 22 9.74 4.03 7.13
N ALA A 23 10.11 2.79 7.34
CA ALA A 23 11.18 2.49 8.29
C ALA A 23 12.54 2.88 7.75
N GLU A 24 12.63 3.09 6.42
CA GLU A 24 13.91 3.41 5.79
C GLU A 24 14.03 4.89 5.43
N ARG A 25 12.92 5.56 5.14
CA ARG A 25 12.95 6.94 4.72
C ARG A 25 11.60 7.60 4.93
N GLU A 26 11.58 8.93 4.75
CA GLU A 26 10.38 9.71 4.94
C GLU A 26 9.43 9.52 3.77
N LEU A 27 8.15 9.78 4.02
CA LEU A 27 7.14 9.65 2.99
C LEU A 27 7.47 10.48 1.77
N GLY A 28 8.00 11.68 1.96
CA GLY A 28 8.35 12.54 0.83
C GLY A 28 9.39 11.95 -0.10
N ALA A 29 10.20 11.02 0.42
CA ALA A 29 11.24 10.36 -0.36
C ALA A 29 10.79 9.03 -0.93
N ILE A 30 9.53 8.65 -0.71
CA ILE A 30 8.98 7.39 -1.20
C ILE A 30 8.06 7.70 -2.37
N SER A 31 8.29 7.04 -3.50
CA SER A 31 7.44 7.21 -4.67
C SER A 31 6.50 6.03 -4.80
N VAL A 32 5.45 6.20 -5.63
CA VAL A 32 4.56 5.09 -5.94
C VAL A 32 5.35 3.95 -6.58
N SER A 33 6.34 4.29 -7.40
CA SER A 33 7.19 3.25 -7.99
C SER A 33 7.93 2.45 -6.94
N ASP A 34 8.41 3.12 -5.89
CA ASP A 34 9.08 2.41 -4.80
C ASP A 34 8.12 1.44 -4.13
N ILE A 35 6.89 1.90 -3.88
CA ILE A 35 5.89 1.08 -3.22
C ILE A 35 5.54 -0.13 -4.06
N THR A 36 5.26 0.08 -5.34
CA THR A 36 4.84 -1.02 -6.20
C THR A 36 5.96 -2.03 -6.41
N ARG A 37 7.20 -1.52 -6.52
CA ARG A 37 8.34 -2.43 -6.68
C ARG A 37 8.51 -3.30 -5.45
N ARG A 38 8.41 -2.71 -4.28
CA ARG A 38 8.55 -3.47 -3.04
C ARG A 38 7.40 -4.44 -2.85
N ALA A 39 6.19 -4.05 -3.26
CA ALA A 39 5.01 -4.90 -3.11
C ALA A 39 4.94 -5.99 -4.18
N GLY A 40 5.72 -5.86 -5.25
CA GLY A 40 5.70 -6.84 -6.33
C GLY A 40 4.49 -6.71 -7.23
N ILE A 41 3.99 -5.50 -7.44
CA ILE A 41 2.84 -5.24 -8.30
C ILE A 41 3.22 -4.14 -9.29
N ASN A 42 2.36 -3.93 -10.29
CA ASN A 42 2.61 -2.84 -11.21
C ASN A 42 1.82 -1.60 -10.78
N ARG A 43 2.13 -0.47 -11.44
CA ARG A 43 1.53 0.80 -11.05
C ARG A 43 0.03 0.82 -11.32
N GLY A 44 -0.42 0.15 -12.37
CA GLY A 44 -1.84 0.08 -12.64
C GLY A 44 -2.60 -0.56 -11.52
N THR A 45 -2.02 -1.60 -10.93
CA THR A 45 -2.65 -2.27 -9.79
C THR A 45 -2.74 -1.33 -8.61
N PHE A 46 -1.68 -0.54 -8.37
CA PHE A 46 -1.72 0.44 -7.28
C PHE A 46 -2.85 1.43 -7.49
N TYR A 47 -2.93 2.01 -8.69
CA TYR A 47 -3.92 3.04 -8.94
C TYR A 47 -5.34 2.50 -9.03
N ALA A 48 -5.50 1.18 -9.11
CA ALA A 48 -6.82 0.58 -9.01
C ALA A 48 -7.35 0.64 -7.59
N HIS A 49 -6.46 0.78 -6.62
CA HIS A 49 -6.83 0.79 -5.20
C HIS A 49 -6.69 2.15 -4.55
N TYR A 50 -5.74 2.96 -4.99
CA TYR A 50 -5.43 4.24 -4.34
C TYR A 50 -5.18 5.31 -5.39
N VAL A 51 -5.51 6.55 -5.03
CA VAL A 51 -5.28 7.68 -5.92
C VAL A 51 -3.79 8.03 -5.98
N ASP A 52 -3.14 8.04 -4.81
CA ASP A 52 -1.72 8.31 -4.72
C ASP A 52 -1.21 7.79 -3.37
N LYS A 53 0.07 8.07 -3.06
CA LYS A 53 0.64 7.58 -1.82
C LYS A 53 0.01 8.22 -0.60
N HIS A 54 -0.46 9.45 -0.71
CA HIS A 54 -1.11 10.13 0.41
C HIS A 54 -2.46 9.49 0.72
N ASP A 55 -3.17 9.07 -0.32
CA ASP A 55 -4.42 8.35 -0.16
C ASP A 55 -4.18 7.04 0.58
N LEU A 56 -3.10 6.35 0.23
CA LEU A 56 -2.74 5.11 0.89
C LEU A 56 -2.48 5.34 2.38
N VAL A 57 -1.72 6.37 2.69
CA VAL A 57 -1.43 6.69 4.09
C VAL A 57 -2.71 7.00 4.84
N GLN A 58 -3.60 7.77 4.22
CA GLN A 58 -4.86 8.14 4.86
C GLN A 58 -5.69 6.90 5.18
N GLN A 59 -5.73 5.96 4.25
CA GLN A 59 -6.50 4.74 4.50
C GLN A 59 -5.87 3.87 5.59
N LEU A 60 -4.55 3.89 5.68
CA LEU A 60 -3.89 3.19 6.78
C LEU A 60 -4.30 3.77 8.12
N ILE A 61 -4.30 5.10 8.21
CA ILE A 61 -4.67 5.77 9.44
C ILE A 61 -6.14 5.51 9.77
N ASP A 62 -7.00 5.60 8.75
CA ASP A 62 -8.42 5.37 8.94
C ASP A 62 -8.68 3.95 9.43
N GLY A 63 -7.96 2.99 8.88
CA GLY A 63 -8.11 1.60 9.29
C GLY A 63 -7.74 1.39 10.75
N VAL A 64 -6.68 2.05 11.19
CA VAL A 64 -6.25 1.95 12.58
C VAL A 64 -7.29 2.58 13.49
N LEU A 65 -7.80 3.74 13.10
CA LEU A 65 -8.77 4.44 13.93
C LEU A 65 -10.12 3.73 13.98
N ASP A 66 -10.41 2.96 12.97
CA ASP A 66 -11.68 2.25 12.92
C ASP A 66 -11.76 1.12 13.92
N ASP A 67 -10.65 0.65 14.35
CA ASP A 67 -10.64 -0.39 15.37
C ASP A 67 -10.77 0.21 16.74
#